data_c2fd981e3773e475a918ab885a22c25f
#
_entry.id   c2fd981e3773e475a918ab885a22c25f
#
_cell.length_a   1.000
_cell.length_b   1.000
_cell.length_c   1.000
_cell.angle_alpha   90.00
_cell.angle_beta   90.00
_cell.angle_gamma   90.00
#
_symmetry.space_group_name_H-M   'P 1'
#
loop_
_entity.id
_entity.type
_entity.pdbx_description
1 polymer ?
#
loop_
_entity_poly.entity_id
_entity_poly.type
_entity_poly.pdbx_seq_one_letter_code
_entity_poly.pdbx_strand_id
1 'polypeptide(L)'
;MTRRAVSVPATVITALVLAATVAIPSAEATHGVAATGSAEHCVLDMASGEQSCYRTFTAVIDLASGGEIADAPASARAAVGDSTFRADLQSLEANDVIQGTFFEDEQYGGSSLTIRGSGPCEKDGWVDYQYDLPDEWKNRISSVQPWAECWLWLYPEPGLGGDRDGPFKENSPAIGSVMNDRTQSIGFS
;
A
#
# COMPACT_ATOMS: atom_id res chain seq x y z
N MET A 1 6.77 38.70 -85.89
CA MET A 1 6.31 38.81 -84.51
C MET A 1 7.26 37.92 -83.70
N THR A 2 8.24 38.53 -83.09
CA THR A 2 9.38 37.86 -82.43
C THR A 2 9.14 37.84 -80.90
N ARG A 3 8.96 36.69 -80.32
CA ARG A 3 8.86 36.56 -78.89
C ARG A 3 10.28 36.34 -78.25
N ARG A 4 10.63 37.31 -77.40
CA ARG A 4 11.85 37.24 -76.58
C ARG A 4 11.60 36.33 -75.39
N ALA A 5 12.43 35.37 -75.23
CA ALA A 5 12.52 34.52 -74.02
C ALA A 5 13.31 35.27 -72.93
N VAL A 6 12.75 35.40 -71.77
CA VAL A 6 13.38 35.93 -70.54
C VAL A 6 13.87 34.77 -69.72
N SER A 7 15.20 34.65 -69.54
CA SER A 7 15.85 33.65 -68.70
C SER A 7 15.90 34.19 -67.27
N VAL A 8 15.35 33.45 -66.33
CA VAL A 8 15.42 33.75 -64.90
C VAL A 8 16.50 32.84 -64.28
N PRO A 9 17.49 33.37 -63.57
CA PRO A 9 18.47 32.51 -62.88
C PRO A 9 17.87 31.84 -61.64
N ALA A 10 18.05 30.55 -61.52
CA ALA A 10 17.72 29.74 -60.36
C ALA A 10 18.71 30.01 -59.23
N THR A 11 18.26 30.60 -58.14
CA THR A 11 19.03 30.76 -56.93
C THR A 11 18.88 29.46 -56.08
N VAL A 12 19.96 28.72 -55.95
CA VAL A 12 20.03 27.54 -55.08
C VAL A 12 20.17 28.01 -53.63
N ILE A 13 19.11 27.86 -52.83
CA ILE A 13 19.16 28.07 -51.40
C ILE A 13 19.51 26.75 -50.73
N THR A 14 20.73 26.63 -50.23
CA THR A 14 21.17 25.51 -49.44
C THR A 14 20.62 25.68 -48.02
N ALA A 15 19.59 24.96 -47.69
CA ALA A 15 19.05 24.90 -46.30
C ALA A 15 19.94 24.01 -45.46
N LEU A 16 20.64 24.60 -44.52
CA LEU A 16 21.41 23.89 -43.46
C LEU A 16 20.42 23.37 -42.43
N VAL A 17 20.11 22.07 -42.43
CA VAL A 17 19.28 21.46 -41.40
C VAL A 17 20.18 21.19 -40.19
N LEU A 18 20.10 22.00 -39.14
CA LEU A 18 20.64 21.69 -37.84
C LEU A 18 19.74 20.63 -37.19
N ALA A 19 20.19 19.41 -37.14
CA ALA A 19 19.57 18.36 -36.32
C ALA A 19 19.88 18.64 -34.85
N ALA A 20 18.93 19.22 -34.12
CA ALA A 20 18.98 19.29 -32.66
C ALA A 20 18.65 17.90 -32.11
N THR A 21 19.67 17.18 -31.65
CA THR A 21 19.48 15.96 -30.86
C THR A 21 18.96 16.35 -29.48
N VAL A 22 17.66 16.16 -29.26
CA VAL A 22 17.05 16.24 -27.94
C VAL A 22 17.49 15.00 -27.19
N ALA A 23 18.45 15.15 -26.28
CA ALA A 23 18.77 14.11 -25.31
C ALA A 23 17.59 13.96 -24.34
N ILE A 24 16.85 12.88 -24.46
CA ILE A 24 15.84 12.47 -23.47
C ILE A 24 16.64 11.98 -22.27
N PRO A 25 16.52 12.60 -21.07
CA PRO A 25 17.11 12.03 -19.87
C PRO A 25 16.40 10.69 -19.61
N SER A 26 17.13 9.58 -19.75
CA SER A 26 16.69 8.31 -19.24
C SER A 26 16.48 8.48 -17.73
N ALA A 27 15.24 8.38 -17.26
CA ALA A 27 14.96 8.22 -15.84
C ALA A 27 15.58 6.88 -15.44
N GLU A 28 16.79 6.92 -14.94
CA GLU A 28 17.35 5.79 -14.21
C GLU A 28 16.46 5.57 -12.99
N ALA A 29 15.73 4.46 -13.01
CA ALA A 29 15.10 3.92 -11.82
C ALA A 29 16.24 3.64 -10.83
N THR A 30 16.52 4.60 -9.97
CA THR A 30 17.35 4.38 -8.81
C THR A 30 16.62 3.37 -7.94
N HIS A 31 17.06 2.12 -8.03
CA HIS A 31 16.82 1.15 -6.96
C HIS A 31 17.43 1.77 -5.71
N GLY A 32 16.57 2.42 -4.93
CA GLY A 32 16.99 3.09 -3.71
C GLY A 32 17.64 2.07 -2.80
N VAL A 33 18.92 2.26 -2.57
CA VAL A 33 19.60 1.70 -1.41
C VAL A 33 18.75 2.06 -0.21
N ALA A 34 18.26 1.06 0.53
CA ALA A 34 17.45 1.23 1.73
C ALA A 34 18.13 2.27 2.63
N ALA A 35 17.53 3.45 2.73
CA ALA A 35 17.93 4.46 3.68
C ALA A 35 17.57 3.91 5.05
N THR A 36 18.56 3.62 5.86
CA THR A 36 18.40 3.28 7.27
C THR A 36 17.45 4.28 7.93
N GLY A 37 16.23 3.84 8.27
CA GLY A 37 15.41 4.48 9.29
C GLY A 37 14.17 5.26 8.91
N SER A 38 13.67 5.25 7.68
CA SER A 38 12.31 5.76 7.45
C SER A 38 11.31 4.60 7.42
N ALA A 39 10.23 4.72 8.21
CA ALA A 39 9.13 3.78 8.14
C ALA A 39 8.58 3.68 6.71
N GLU A 40 8.25 2.48 6.28
CA GLU A 40 7.62 2.20 5.00
C GLU A 40 6.21 1.65 5.25
N HIS A 41 5.24 2.18 4.55
CA HIS A 41 3.84 1.77 4.68
C HIS A 41 3.42 1.05 3.42
N CYS A 42 2.97 -0.19 3.56
CA CYS A 42 2.60 -1.05 2.43
C CYS A 42 1.10 -1.35 2.45
N VAL A 43 0.52 -1.48 1.27
CA VAL A 43 -0.80 -2.08 1.06
C VAL A 43 -0.62 -3.41 0.33
N LEU A 44 -1.35 -4.40 0.79
CA LEU A 44 -1.42 -5.74 0.22
C LEU A 44 -2.86 -6.04 -0.17
N ASP A 45 -3.08 -6.43 -1.42
CA ASP A 45 -4.35 -6.96 -1.90
C ASP A 45 -4.36 -8.48 -1.76
N MET A 46 -5.27 -9.02 -0.95
CA MET A 46 -5.32 -10.47 -0.69
C MET A 46 -5.74 -11.29 -1.92
N ALA A 47 -6.50 -10.72 -2.83
CA ALA A 47 -7.01 -11.44 -3.99
C ALA A 47 -5.93 -11.65 -5.04
N SER A 48 -5.09 -10.63 -5.27
CA SER A 48 -4.00 -10.69 -6.25
C SER A 48 -2.66 -11.09 -5.64
N GLY A 49 -2.47 -10.87 -4.34
CA GLY A 49 -1.18 -10.97 -3.66
C GLY A 49 -0.24 -9.80 -4.00
N GLU A 50 -0.74 -8.77 -4.70
CA GLU A 50 0.05 -7.61 -5.06
C GLU A 50 0.30 -6.71 -3.85
N GLN A 51 1.56 -6.29 -3.66
CA GLN A 51 1.96 -5.38 -2.61
C GLN A 51 2.57 -4.12 -3.20
N SER A 52 2.17 -2.96 -2.68
CA SER A 52 2.74 -1.65 -3.03
C SER A 52 3.08 -0.87 -1.77
N CYS A 53 4.25 -0.22 -1.75
CA CYS A 53 4.76 0.46 -0.56
C CYS A 53 5.01 1.95 -0.80
N TYR A 54 4.75 2.76 0.23
CA TYR A 54 4.79 4.21 0.21
C TYR A 54 5.49 4.76 1.46
N ARG A 55 5.86 6.03 1.41
CA ARG A 55 6.53 6.70 2.53
C ARG A 55 5.57 7.27 3.57
N THR A 56 4.28 7.33 3.29
CA THR A 56 3.28 7.92 4.19
C THR A 56 2.10 6.98 4.38
N PHE A 57 1.58 6.95 5.60
CA PHE A 57 0.37 6.21 5.94
C PHE A 57 -0.84 6.69 5.11
N THR A 58 -0.97 8.02 4.90
CA THR A 58 -2.03 8.61 4.08
C THR A 58 -2.06 8.02 2.67
N ALA A 59 -0.90 7.92 1.98
CA ALA A 59 -0.84 7.38 0.63
C ALA A 59 -1.24 5.90 0.55
N VAL A 60 -0.96 5.13 1.60
CA VAL A 60 -1.36 3.72 1.68
C VAL A 60 -2.87 3.61 1.85
N ILE A 61 -3.48 4.43 2.71
CA ILE A 61 -4.93 4.41 2.91
C ILE A 61 -5.68 4.89 1.66
N ASP A 62 -5.19 5.94 0.99
CA ASP A 62 -5.73 6.41 -0.29
C ASP A 62 -5.76 5.26 -1.31
N LEU A 63 -4.65 4.56 -1.50
CA LEU A 63 -4.61 3.41 -2.42
C LEU A 63 -5.48 2.25 -1.92
N ALA A 64 -5.41 1.90 -0.63
CA ALA A 64 -6.15 0.79 -0.06
C ALA A 64 -7.67 0.98 -0.11
N SER A 65 -8.14 2.23 -0.08
CA SER A 65 -9.55 2.61 -0.23
C SER A 65 -9.98 2.82 -1.69
N GLY A 66 -9.09 2.59 -2.68
CA GLY A 66 -9.40 2.89 -4.07
C GLY A 66 -9.54 4.38 -4.39
N GLY A 67 -8.94 5.26 -3.58
CA GLY A 67 -9.03 6.71 -3.71
C GLY A 67 -10.21 7.36 -2.97
N GLU A 68 -11.00 6.58 -2.24
CA GLU A 68 -12.17 7.12 -1.51
C GLU A 68 -11.78 7.88 -0.24
N ILE A 69 -10.62 7.55 0.35
CA ILE A 69 -10.09 8.22 1.56
C ILE A 69 -8.71 8.81 1.25
N ALA A 70 -8.70 9.99 0.63
CA ALA A 70 -7.48 10.68 0.21
C ALA A 70 -6.82 11.54 1.33
N ASP A 71 -7.55 11.83 2.40
CA ASP A 71 -7.15 12.70 3.50
C ASP A 71 -6.97 11.98 4.84
N ALA A 72 -6.67 10.69 4.78
CA ALA A 72 -6.37 9.90 5.97
C ALA A 72 -5.29 10.58 6.85
N PRO A 73 -5.37 10.41 8.20
CA PRO A 73 -4.38 10.97 9.10
C PRO A 73 -2.95 10.61 8.71
N ALA A 74 -1.99 11.53 8.96
CA ALA A 74 -0.60 11.37 8.55
C ALA A 74 0.11 10.17 9.20
N SER A 75 -0.43 9.62 10.28
CA SER A 75 0.09 8.42 10.93
C SER A 75 -1.06 7.56 11.47
N ALA A 76 -0.81 6.27 11.56
CA ALA A 76 -1.75 5.31 12.13
C ALA A 76 -2.11 5.62 13.60
N ARG A 77 -1.18 6.13 14.38
CA ARG A 77 -1.45 6.58 15.76
C ARG A 77 -2.48 7.72 15.81
N ALA A 78 -2.38 8.68 14.88
CA ALA A 78 -3.39 9.74 14.78
C ALA A 78 -4.75 9.17 14.34
N ALA A 79 -4.76 8.21 13.45
CA ALA A 79 -5.96 7.53 12.94
C ALA A 79 -6.79 6.83 14.04
N VAL A 80 -6.16 6.33 15.11
CA VAL A 80 -6.85 5.67 16.23
C VAL A 80 -7.88 6.57 16.88
N GLY A 81 -7.55 7.85 17.06
CA GLY A 81 -8.42 8.85 17.72
C GLY A 81 -9.36 9.60 16.75
N ASP A 82 -9.23 9.40 15.45
CA ASP A 82 -9.97 10.15 14.44
C ASP A 82 -11.30 9.48 14.14
N SER A 83 -12.39 10.09 14.62
CA SER A 83 -13.75 9.58 14.41
C SER A 83 -14.24 9.75 12.97
N THR A 84 -13.75 10.76 12.25
CA THR A 84 -14.10 11.00 10.85
C THR A 84 -13.47 9.91 9.99
N PHE A 85 -12.18 9.69 10.13
CA PHE A 85 -11.48 8.60 9.44
C PHE A 85 -12.11 7.23 9.70
N ARG A 86 -12.52 6.96 10.93
CA ARG A 86 -13.22 5.70 11.26
C ARG A 86 -14.58 5.60 10.56
N ALA A 87 -15.35 6.69 10.48
CA ALA A 87 -16.62 6.71 9.76
C ALA A 87 -16.40 6.50 8.25
N ASP A 88 -15.37 7.10 7.67
CA ASP A 88 -15.02 6.94 6.26
C ASP A 88 -14.65 5.49 5.96
N LEU A 89 -13.84 4.83 6.80
CA LEU A 89 -13.53 3.40 6.68
C LEU A 89 -14.77 2.50 6.74
N GLN A 90 -15.78 2.86 7.54
CA GLN A 90 -17.03 2.12 7.62
C GLN A 90 -17.95 2.37 6.44
N SER A 91 -17.75 3.44 5.69
CA SER A 91 -18.54 3.78 4.49
C SER A 91 -18.01 3.14 3.21
N LEU A 92 -16.81 2.55 3.23
CA LEU A 92 -16.24 1.86 2.06
C LEU A 92 -17.18 0.73 1.60
N GLU A 93 -17.33 0.64 0.29
CA GLU A 93 -18.20 -0.38 -0.32
C GLU A 93 -17.69 -1.80 -0.04
N ALA A 94 -18.61 -2.75 0.06
CA ALA A 94 -18.36 -4.12 0.54
C ALA A 94 -17.43 -4.99 -0.34
N ASN A 95 -16.91 -4.46 -1.44
CA ASN A 95 -16.15 -5.27 -2.39
C ASN A 95 -14.63 -5.06 -2.36
N ASP A 96 -14.14 -4.09 -1.57
CA ASP A 96 -12.71 -3.76 -1.49
C ASP A 96 -12.42 -3.02 -0.18
N VAL A 97 -12.52 -3.75 0.93
CA VAL A 97 -12.41 -3.15 2.26
C VAL A 97 -11.01 -3.34 2.86
N ILE A 98 -10.58 -2.37 3.66
CA ILE A 98 -9.41 -2.52 4.51
C ILE A 98 -9.82 -3.41 5.69
N GLN A 99 -9.25 -4.63 5.77
CA GLN A 99 -9.59 -5.58 6.83
C GLN A 99 -8.72 -5.44 8.08
N GLY A 100 -7.50 -4.94 7.93
CA GLY A 100 -6.61 -4.70 9.06
C GLY A 100 -5.34 -3.97 8.66
N THR A 101 -4.73 -3.31 9.65
CA THR A 101 -3.39 -2.73 9.53
C THR A 101 -2.50 -3.28 10.64
N PHE A 102 -1.30 -3.71 10.27
CA PHE A 102 -0.31 -4.37 11.12
C PHE A 102 0.94 -3.50 11.17
N PHE A 103 1.57 -3.39 12.33
CA PHE A 103 2.70 -2.48 12.55
C PHE A 103 3.90 -3.22 13.13
N GLU A 104 5.07 -2.81 12.68
CA GLU A 104 6.36 -3.36 13.10
C GLU A 104 6.64 -3.09 14.59
N ASP A 105 6.30 -1.86 15.06
CA ASP A 105 6.52 -1.47 16.45
C ASP A 105 5.21 -1.43 17.25
N GLU A 106 5.34 -1.45 18.56
CA GLU A 106 4.24 -1.11 19.47
C GLU A 106 3.77 0.33 19.25
N GLN A 107 2.57 0.65 19.74
CA GLN A 107 1.94 1.96 19.65
C GLN A 107 1.72 2.42 18.20
N TYR A 108 1.51 1.46 17.27
CA TYR A 108 1.26 1.71 15.85
C TYR A 108 2.45 2.43 15.18
N GLY A 109 3.65 2.12 15.63
CA GLY A 109 4.90 2.71 15.15
C GLY A 109 5.57 1.86 14.09
N GLY A 110 6.70 2.38 13.56
CA GLY A 110 7.49 1.71 12.55
C GLY A 110 6.79 1.62 11.19
N SER A 111 7.18 0.64 10.40
CA SER A 111 6.54 0.33 9.12
C SER A 111 5.16 -0.29 9.33
N SER A 112 4.29 -0.23 8.32
CA SER A 112 2.96 -0.85 8.40
C SER A 112 2.60 -1.64 7.15
N LEU A 113 1.80 -2.69 7.34
CA LEU A 113 1.15 -3.47 6.30
C LEU A 113 -0.36 -3.34 6.44
N THR A 114 -0.99 -2.68 5.49
CA THR A 114 -2.45 -2.59 5.40
C THR A 114 -2.94 -3.67 4.44
N ILE A 115 -3.84 -4.51 4.90
CA ILE A 115 -4.39 -5.62 4.11
C ILE A 115 -5.81 -5.27 3.70
N ARG A 116 -6.07 -5.30 2.39
CA ARG A 116 -7.40 -5.18 1.81
C ARG A 116 -7.89 -6.54 1.32
N GLY A 117 -9.18 -6.77 1.46
CA GLY A 117 -9.85 -8.00 1.03
C GLY A 117 -11.19 -7.73 0.38
N SER A 118 -11.84 -8.77 -0.11
CA SER A 118 -13.05 -8.70 -0.93
C SER A 118 -14.32 -8.33 -0.16
N GLY A 119 -14.27 -8.20 1.16
CA GLY A 119 -15.44 -7.86 1.97
C GLY A 119 -15.18 -7.80 3.47
N PRO A 120 -16.16 -7.32 4.24
CA PRO A 120 -16.13 -7.35 5.70
C PRO A 120 -16.20 -8.79 6.23
N CYS A 121 -15.84 -8.97 7.50
CA CYS A 121 -15.94 -10.25 8.19
C CYS A 121 -17.29 -10.44 8.89
N GLU A 122 -17.65 -11.69 9.20
CA GLU A 122 -18.94 -12.05 9.81
C GLU A 122 -18.95 -11.91 11.34
N LYS A 123 -17.77 -11.74 11.99
CA LYS A 123 -17.60 -11.63 13.46
C LYS A 123 -18.17 -12.79 14.27
N ASP A 124 -18.20 -13.96 13.72
CA ASP A 124 -18.70 -15.15 14.38
C ASP A 124 -17.60 -16.00 15.06
N GLY A 125 -16.32 -15.61 14.84
CA GLY A 125 -15.13 -16.27 15.39
C GLY A 125 -14.59 -17.40 14.50
N TRP A 126 -15.24 -17.69 13.39
CA TRP A 126 -14.69 -18.52 12.31
C TRP A 126 -13.90 -17.64 11.35
N VAL A 127 -12.83 -18.19 10.80
CA VAL A 127 -11.98 -17.44 9.86
C VAL A 127 -12.66 -17.37 8.50
N ASP A 128 -13.02 -16.17 8.07
CA ASP A 128 -13.60 -15.88 6.75
C ASP A 128 -12.51 -15.78 5.69
N TYR A 129 -11.40 -15.12 6.05
CA TYR A 129 -10.24 -14.91 5.18
C TYR A 129 -8.95 -15.25 5.91
N GLN A 130 -7.96 -15.73 5.17
CA GLN A 130 -6.63 -16.00 5.72
C GLN A 130 -5.55 -15.52 4.77
N TYR A 131 -4.40 -15.15 5.35
CA TYR A 131 -3.25 -14.75 4.57
C TYR A 131 -1.94 -15.16 5.23
N ASP A 132 -1.06 -15.81 4.48
CA ASP A 132 0.32 -16.07 4.87
C ASP A 132 1.15 -14.82 4.58
N LEU A 133 1.78 -14.25 5.59
CA LEU A 133 2.58 -13.05 5.45
C LEU A 133 3.72 -13.27 4.45
N PRO A 134 4.04 -12.25 3.61
CA PRO A 134 5.25 -12.28 2.81
C PRO A 134 6.50 -12.29 3.70
N ASP A 135 7.60 -12.81 3.22
CA ASP A 135 8.79 -13.08 4.04
C ASP A 135 9.33 -11.82 4.75
N GLU A 136 9.20 -10.66 4.14
CA GLU A 136 9.60 -9.38 4.73
C GLU A 136 8.70 -8.92 5.90
N TRP A 137 7.52 -9.50 6.06
CA TRP A 137 6.58 -9.18 7.14
C TRP A 137 6.46 -10.26 8.21
N LYS A 138 6.97 -11.47 7.95
CA LYS A 138 7.00 -12.53 8.96
C LYS A 138 7.84 -12.12 10.17
N ASN A 139 7.30 -12.40 11.34
CA ASN A 139 7.97 -12.18 12.63
C ASN A 139 8.33 -10.70 12.89
N ARG A 140 7.47 -9.77 12.48
CA ARG A 140 7.71 -8.31 12.65
C ARG A 140 6.53 -7.57 13.30
N ILE A 141 5.39 -8.19 13.46
CA ILE A 141 4.18 -7.51 13.94
C ILE A 141 4.22 -7.35 15.46
N SER A 142 3.99 -6.12 15.95
CA SER A 142 3.94 -5.75 17.36
C SER A 142 2.68 -5.03 17.79
N SER A 143 1.93 -4.43 16.86
CA SER A 143 0.61 -3.82 17.12
C SER A 143 -0.32 -3.94 15.92
N VAL A 144 -1.64 -3.88 16.14
CA VAL A 144 -2.65 -4.12 15.11
C VAL A 144 -3.85 -3.20 15.21
N GLN A 145 -4.48 -2.93 14.08
CA GLN A 145 -5.74 -2.23 13.95
C GLN A 145 -6.71 -3.06 13.09
N PRO A 146 -7.73 -3.70 13.67
CA PRO A 146 -8.80 -4.37 12.92
C PRO A 146 -9.76 -3.35 12.30
N TRP A 147 -10.22 -3.62 11.08
CA TRP A 147 -11.18 -2.81 10.33
C TRP A 147 -12.25 -3.70 9.68
N ALA A 148 -13.22 -3.09 9.01
CA ALA A 148 -14.25 -3.77 8.21
C ALA A 148 -14.97 -4.92 8.95
N GLU A 149 -15.34 -4.66 10.21
CA GLU A 149 -15.97 -5.67 11.06
C GLU A 149 -15.12 -6.93 11.33
N CYS A 150 -13.82 -6.94 10.94
CA CYS A 150 -12.94 -8.09 11.13
C CYS A 150 -12.35 -8.16 12.54
N TRP A 151 -12.28 -9.36 13.08
CA TRP A 151 -11.44 -9.71 14.22
C TRP A 151 -10.18 -10.38 13.72
N LEU A 152 -9.03 -9.99 14.28
CA LEU A 152 -7.73 -10.49 13.82
C LEU A 152 -7.24 -11.63 14.70
N TRP A 153 -6.83 -12.72 14.07
CA TRP A 153 -6.16 -13.85 14.69
C TRP A 153 -4.74 -13.95 14.15
N LEU A 154 -3.77 -14.05 15.04
CA LEU A 154 -2.34 -14.12 14.68
C LEU A 154 -1.83 -15.54 14.95
N TYR A 155 -1.04 -16.05 14.01
CA TYR A 155 -0.50 -17.41 14.06
C TYR A 155 1.01 -17.42 13.86
N PRO A 156 1.77 -18.26 14.61
CA PRO A 156 3.23 -18.31 14.53
C PRO A 156 3.77 -19.11 13.35
N GLU A 157 2.91 -19.78 12.59
CA GLU A 157 3.29 -20.61 11.45
C GLU A 157 2.41 -20.27 10.23
N PRO A 158 2.87 -20.56 8.99
CA PRO A 158 2.04 -20.41 7.80
C PRO A 158 0.80 -21.28 7.82
N GLY A 159 -0.22 -20.92 7.04
CA GLY A 159 -1.44 -21.70 6.89
C GLY A 159 -2.28 -21.79 8.18
N LEU A 160 -2.24 -20.76 9.02
CA LEU A 160 -2.91 -20.71 10.32
C LEU A 160 -2.40 -21.81 11.27
N GLY A 161 -1.12 -22.15 11.18
CA GLY A 161 -0.49 -23.19 12.00
C GLY A 161 -0.02 -22.68 13.35
N GLY A 162 0.12 -23.61 14.29
CA GLY A 162 0.56 -23.34 15.66
C GLY A 162 -0.54 -22.77 16.57
N ASP A 163 -0.13 -22.40 17.78
CA ASP A 163 -1.05 -21.82 18.78
C ASP A 163 -1.29 -20.34 18.46
N ARG A 164 -2.54 -20.02 18.13
CA ARG A 164 -2.96 -18.65 17.79
C ARG A 164 -3.11 -17.76 19.01
N ASP A 165 -3.02 -16.44 18.77
CA ASP A 165 -3.42 -15.40 19.71
C ASP A 165 -4.52 -14.50 19.10
N GLY A 166 -5.32 -13.87 19.96
CA GLY A 166 -6.49 -13.11 19.56
C GLY A 166 -7.79 -13.72 20.09
N PRO A 167 -8.99 -13.33 19.59
CA PRO A 167 -9.13 -12.34 18.52
C PRO A 167 -8.86 -10.91 19.01
N PHE A 168 -8.10 -10.16 18.23
CA PHE A 168 -7.97 -8.73 18.41
C PHE A 168 -9.19 -8.05 17.77
N LYS A 169 -10.11 -7.61 18.62
CA LYS A 169 -11.42 -7.03 18.22
C LYS A 169 -11.37 -5.52 18.11
N GLU A 170 -10.38 -4.92 18.77
CA GLU A 170 -10.19 -3.49 18.89
C GLU A 170 -8.73 -3.15 18.58
N ASN A 171 -8.43 -1.88 18.32
CA ASN A 171 -7.08 -1.39 18.14
C ASN A 171 -6.20 -1.80 19.33
N SER A 172 -5.16 -2.57 19.06
CA SER A 172 -4.24 -3.12 20.06
C SER A 172 -2.86 -2.47 19.90
N PRO A 173 -2.49 -1.56 20.81
CA PRO A 173 -1.19 -0.86 20.73
C PRO A 173 0.00 -1.78 21.06
N ALA A 174 -0.26 -2.96 21.60
CA ALA A 174 0.72 -4.03 21.81
C ALA A 174 -0.03 -5.37 21.77
N ILE A 175 0.45 -6.30 20.96
CA ILE A 175 -0.18 -7.63 20.84
C ILE A 175 0.28 -8.62 21.90
N GLY A 176 1.14 -8.18 22.83
CA GLY A 176 1.62 -8.99 23.93
C GLY A 176 2.76 -9.94 23.54
N SER A 177 3.38 -10.52 24.54
CA SER A 177 4.62 -11.33 24.37
C SER A 177 4.43 -12.66 23.67
N VAL A 178 3.18 -13.13 23.45
CA VAL A 178 2.92 -14.42 22.80
C VAL A 178 3.19 -14.32 21.30
N MET A 179 2.72 -13.25 20.64
CA MET A 179 2.81 -13.07 19.20
C MET A 179 3.73 -11.95 18.74
N ASN A 180 4.21 -11.08 19.65
CA ASN A 180 5.15 -10.04 19.28
C ASN A 180 6.35 -10.63 18.55
N ASP A 181 6.61 -10.14 17.33
CA ASP A 181 7.69 -10.61 16.45
C ASP A 181 7.67 -12.11 16.13
N ARG A 182 6.47 -12.73 16.11
CA ARG A 182 6.31 -14.16 15.85
C ARG A 182 5.23 -14.51 14.83
N THR A 183 4.45 -13.55 14.40
CA THR A 183 3.33 -13.78 13.46
C THR A 183 3.85 -14.12 12.07
N GLN A 184 3.33 -15.20 11.47
CA GLN A 184 3.63 -15.63 10.11
C GLN A 184 2.38 -15.76 9.24
N SER A 185 1.21 -15.96 9.83
CA SER A 185 -0.07 -15.90 9.10
C SER A 185 -1.16 -15.25 9.93
N ILE A 186 -2.20 -14.79 9.26
CA ILE A 186 -3.29 -14.02 9.83
C ILE A 186 -4.61 -14.64 9.40
N GLY A 187 -5.53 -14.77 10.36
CA GLY A 187 -6.94 -15.07 10.12
C GLY A 187 -7.79 -13.84 10.41
N PHE A 188 -8.77 -13.62 9.57
CA PHE A 188 -9.78 -12.58 9.69
C PHE A 188 -11.15 -13.23 9.88
N SER A 189 -11.91 -12.82 10.91
CA SER A 189 -13.22 -13.42 11.24
C SER A 189 -14.27 -12.39 11.60
#